data_6a33b2c7e1543c3220c4c70f3b9cf9b0
#
_entry.id   6a33b2c7e1543c3220c4c70f3b9cf9b0
#
_cell.length_a   1.000
_cell.length_b   1.000
_cell.length_c   1.000
_cell.angle_alpha   90.00
_cell.angle_beta   90.00
_cell.angle_gamma   90.00
#
_symmetry.space_group_name_H-M   'P 1'
#
loop_
_entity.id
_entity.type
_entity.pdbx_description
1 polymer ?
#
loop_
_entity_poly.entity_id
_entity_poly.type
_entity_poly.pdbx_seq_one_letter_code
_entity_poly.pdbx_strand_id
1 'polypeptide(L)'
;MAIEHLAASTTQLIVSELFFKLKCSPENGRQVIIACVPHEMHDVGSLIVANVFQHAGWKIQLLGANTPAADMVDFIAARKPDMLALSCTLPANRRGMEQALARTVAAFPQLEILIGGQALGGCDEATRYRATLMAGYPTVRYIETLEALEHHLSQ
;
A
#
# COMPACT_ATOMS: atom_id res chain seq x y z
N MET A 1 17.84 -18.47 3.47
CA MET A 1 17.94 -17.45 2.40
C MET A 1 17.48 -17.95 1.03
N ALA A 2 18.13 -18.94 0.36
CA ALA A 2 17.69 -19.38 -0.98
C ALA A 2 16.24 -19.92 -1.04
N ILE A 3 15.80 -20.64 -0.02
CA ILE A 3 14.42 -21.16 0.07
C ILE A 3 13.41 -20.03 0.27
N GLU A 4 13.73 -19.02 1.04
CA GLU A 4 12.87 -17.85 1.22
C GLU A 4 12.71 -17.06 -0.07
N HIS A 5 13.80 -16.86 -0.80
CA HIS A 5 13.74 -16.19 -2.12
C HIS A 5 12.92 -17.01 -3.13
N LEU A 6 13.08 -18.34 -3.14
CA LEU A 6 12.29 -19.20 -4.00
C LEU A 6 10.79 -19.12 -3.63
N ALA A 7 10.46 -19.19 -2.35
CA ALA A 7 9.10 -19.09 -1.87
C ALA A 7 8.48 -17.73 -2.25
N ALA A 8 9.19 -16.62 -2.00
CA ALA A 8 8.73 -15.29 -2.35
C ALA A 8 8.50 -15.15 -3.86
N SER A 9 9.46 -15.55 -4.69
CA SER A 9 9.34 -15.49 -6.15
C SER A 9 8.20 -16.35 -6.68
N THR A 10 8.02 -17.57 -6.14
CA THR A 10 6.91 -18.45 -6.51
C THR A 10 5.57 -17.82 -6.12
N THR A 11 5.48 -17.24 -4.92
CA THR A 11 4.26 -16.55 -4.46
C THR A 11 3.94 -15.35 -5.35
N GLN A 12 4.93 -14.55 -5.72
CA GLN A 12 4.76 -13.42 -6.64
C GLN A 12 4.20 -13.87 -7.99
N LEU A 13 4.72 -14.95 -8.56
CA LEU A 13 4.22 -15.50 -9.83
C LEU A 13 2.75 -15.93 -9.71
N ILE A 14 2.40 -16.65 -8.65
CA ILE A 14 1.02 -17.11 -8.42
C ILE A 14 0.08 -15.92 -8.24
N VAL A 15 0.43 -14.94 -7.40
CA VAL A 15 -0.38 -13.75 -7.15
C VAL A 15 -0.53 -12.91 -8.41
N SER A 16 0.53 -12.77 -9.22
CA SER A 16 0.47 -12.07 -10.50
C SER A 16 -0.43 -12.78 -11.51
N GLU A 17 -0.43 -14.11 -11.53
CA GLU A 17 -1.31 -14.88 -12.40
C GLU A 17 -2.79 -14.72 -12.00
N LEU A 18 -3.07 -14.68 -10.70
CA LEU A 18 -4.41 -14.43 -10.17
C LEU A 18 -4.92 -13.05 -10.61
N PHE A 19 -4.07 -12.03 -10.63
CA PHE A 19 -4.41 -10.69 -11.09
C PHE A 19 -5.08 -10.66 -12.48
N PHE A 20 -4.64 -11.54 -13.38
CA PHE A 20 -5.21 -11.63 -14.72
C PHE A 20 -6.39 -12.61 -14.86
N LYS A 21 -6.57 -13.52 -13.90
CA LYS A 21 -7.58 -14.58 -13.97
C LYS A 21 -8.84 -14.32 -13.15
N LEU A 22 -8.75 -13.50 -12.11
CA LEU A 22 -9.90 -13.19 -11.27
C LEU A 22 -10.93 -12.34 -12.02
N LYS A 23 -12.20 -12.67 -11.86
CA LYS A 23 -13.29 -11.80 -12.34
C LYS A 23 -13.29 -10.52 -11.53
N CYS A 24 -13.21 -9.40 -12.21
CA CYS A 24 -13.28 -8.09 -11.61
C CYS A 24 -14.68 -7.53 -11.70
N SER A 25 -15.06 -6.68 -10.75
CA SER A 25 -16.22 -5.81 -10.88
C SER A 25 -16.03 -4.86 -12.06
N PRO A 26 -17.11 -4.33 -12.65
CA PRO A 26 -16.98 -3.25 -13.64
C PRO A 26 -16.15 -2.09 -13.08
N GLU A 27 -15.40 -1.42 -13.96
CA GLU A 27 -14.63 -0.24 -13.56
C GLU A 27 -15.53 0.81 -12.91
N ASN A 28 -15.13 1.27 -11.72
CA ASN A 28 -15.88 2.27 -10.95
C ASN A 28 -15.40 3.72 -11.20
N GLY A 29 -14.43 3.91 -12.10
CA GLY A 29 -13.83 5.20 -12.44
C GLY A 29 -12.80 5.72 -11.45
N ARG A 30 -12.58 5.06 -10.32
CA ARG A 30 -11.60 5.43 -9.29
C ARG A 30 -10.23 4.84 -9.60
N GLN A 31 -9.19 5.54 -9.17
CA GLN A 31 -7.79 5.14 -9.37
C GLN A 31 -7.02 5.12 -8.06
N VAL A 32 -6.22 4.07 -7.87
CA VAL A 32 -5.31 3.94 -6.73
C VAL A 32 -3.87 3.78 -7.20
N ILE A 33 -2.95 4.42 -6.49
CA ILE A 33 -1.51 4.13 -6.56
C ILE A 33 -1.15 3.25 -5.36
N ILE A 34 -0.44 2.16 -5.62
CA ILE A 34 0.02 1.22 -4.59
C ILE A 34 1.55 1.17 -4.63
N ALA A 35 2.19 1.37 -3.48
CA ALA A 35 3.64 1.40 -3.38
C ALA A 35 4.14 0.80 -2.06
N CYS A 36 5.33 0.24 -2.07
CA CYS A 36 6.09 0.00 -0.85
C CYS A 36 6.91 1.26 -0.54
N VAL A 37 7.03 1.56 0.75
CA VAL A 37 7.80 2.72 1.21
C VAL A 37 9.29 2.61 0.84
N PRO A 38 10.06 3.71 0.88
CA PRO A 38 11.51 3.67 0.67
C PRO A 38 12.18 2.58 1.50
N HIS A 39 13.09 1.84 0.88
CA HIS A 39 13.85 0.70 1.42
C HIS A 39 13.05 -0.59 1.69
N GLU A 40 11.73 -0.60 1.44
CA GLU A 40 10.92 -1.81 1.58
C GLU A 40 10.94 -2.65 0.30
N MET A 41 11.58 -3.83 0.42
CA MET A 41 11.73 -4.77 -0.71
C MET A 41 10.66 -5.87 -0.73
N HIS A 42 9.82 -5.96 0.32
CA HIS A 42 8.77 -6.97 0.43
C HIS A 42 7.47 -6.46 -0.21
N ASP A 43 7.24 -6.80 -1.46
CA ASP A 43 6.13 -6.30 -2.26
C ASP A 43 4.98 -7.31 -2.47
N VAL A 44 5.10 -8.55 -2.00
CA VAL A 44 4.03 -9.56 -2.13
C VAL A 44 2.71 -9.06 -1.52
N GLY A 45 2.78 -8.40 -0.35
CA GLY A 45 1.59 -7.81 0.28
C GLY A 45 0.93 -6.74 -0.60
N SER A 46 1.71 -5.89 -1.26
CA SER A 46 1.18 -4.86 -2.16
C SER A 46 0.55 -5.46 -3.42
N LEU A 47 1.07 -6.58 -3.94
CA LEU A 47 0.45 -7.34 -5.03
C LEU A 47 -0.91 -7.91 -4.63
N ILE A 48 -1.02 -8.47 -3.41
CA ILE A 48 -2.29 -8.99 -2.90
C ILE A 48 -3.31 -7.85 -2.75
N VAL A 49 -2.90 -6.72 -2.18
CA VAL A 49 -3.73 -5.51 -2.06
C VAL A 49 -4.20 -5.02 -3.43
N ALA A 50 -3.31 -5.04 -4.44
CA ALA A 50 -3.67 -4.70 -5.81
C ALA A 50 -4.79 -5.59 -6.38
N ASN A 51 -4.75 -6.91 -6.10
CA ASN A 51 -5.83 -7.82 -6.50
C ASN A 51 -7.18 -7.45 -5.87
N VAL A 52 -7.19 -7.05 -4.59
CA VAL A 52 -8.41 -6.62 -3.89
C VAL A 52 -9.00 -5.36 -4.53
N PHE A 53 -8.18 -4.34 -4.80
CA PHE A 53 -8.61 -3.13 -5.50
C PHE A 53 -9.15 -3.43 -6.90
N GLN A 54 -8.45 -4.29 -7.65
CA GLN A 54 -8.89 -4.68 -8.99
C GLN A 54 -10.24 -5.39 -8.94
N HIS A 55 -10.42 -6.30 -7.98
CA HIS A 55 -11.69 -7.00 -7.79
C HIS A 55 -12.83 -6.02 -7.49
N ALA A 56 -12.56 -4.95 -6.76
CA ALA A 56 -13.50 -3.86 -6.47
C ALA A 56 -13.71 -2.87 -7.64
N GLY A 57 -13.10 -3.10 -8.81
CA GLY A 57 -13.27 -2.29 -10.02
C GLY A 57 -12.43 -1.02 -10.07
N TRP A 58 -11.38 -0.90 -9.26
CA TRP A 58 -10.46 0.23 -9.29
C TRP A 58 -9.41 0.09 -10.38
N LYS A 59 -9.04 1.22 -10.99
CA LYS A 59 -7.85 1.31 -11.84
C LYS A 59 -6.60 1.37 -10.96
N ILE A 60 -5.67 0.44 -11.19
CA ILE A 60 -4.48 0.26 -10.35
C ILE A 60 -3.24 0.76 -11.05
N GLN A 61 -2.39 1.45 -10.27
CA GLN A 61 -1.02 1.75 -10.64
C GLN A 61 -0.10 1.25 -9.52
N LEU A 62 0.55 0.13 -9.78
CA LEU A 62 1.45 -0.52 -8.84
C LEU A 62 2.89 -0.04 -9.10
N LEU A 63 3.47 0.69 -8.16
CA LEU A 63 4.87 1.13 -8.22
C LEU A 63 5.83 0.06 -7.68
N GLY A 64 5.33 -0.85 -6.82
CA GLY A 64 6.11 -1.96 -6.29
C GLY A 64 7.07 -1.58 -5.16
N ALA A 65 8.17 -2.36 -5.07
CA ALA A 65 9.14 -2.26 -3.99
C ALA A 65 9.97 -0.97 -4.05
N ASN A 66 10.46 -0.54 -2.88
CA ASN A 66 11.46 0.52 -2.71
C ASN A 66 11.16 1.80 -3.51
N THR A 67 9.96 2.33 -3.40
CA THR A 67 9.58 3.55 -4.13
C THR A 67 10.08 4.79 -3.37
N PRO A 68 10.98 5.61 -3.98
CA PRO A 68 11.44 6.84 -3.36
C PRO A 68 10.29 7.82 -3.12
N ALA A 69 10.29 8.48 -1.96
CA ALA A 69 9.18 9.38 -1.59
C ALA A 69 9.04 10.59 -2.52
N ALA A 70 10.13 11.07 -3.13
CA ALA A 70 10.08 12.16 -4.10
C ALA A 70 9.41 11.73 -5.41
N ASP A 71 9.83 10.58 -5.96
CA ASP A 71 9.28 10.03 -7.21
C ASP A 71 7.79 9.69 -7.05
N MET A 72 7.40 9.23 -5.86
CA MET A 72 6.01 8.98 -5.50
C MET A 72 5.16 10.27 -5.59
N VAL A 73 5.64 11.37 -5.02
CA VAL A 73 4.96 12.68 -5.09
C VAL A 73 4.81 13.15 -6.53
N ASP A 74 5.87 13.05 -7.34
CA ASP A 74 5.84 13.44 -8.75
C ASP A 74 4.85 12.57 -9.55
N PHE A 75 4.81 11.26 -9.25
CA PHE A 75 3.89 10.35 -9.91
C PHE A 75 2.42 10.63 -9.51
N ILE A 76 2.15 10.92 -8.24
CA ILE A 76 0.83 11.32 -7.75
C ILE A 76 0.37 12.62 -8.45
N ALA A 77 1.25 13.60 -8.57
CA ALA A 77 0.95 14.86 -9.27
C ALA A 77 0.54 14.63 -10.72
N ALA A 78 1.25 13.71 -11.42
CA ALA A 78 0.99 13.40 -12.82
C ALA A 78 -0.28 12.57 -13.02
N ARG A 79 -0.61 11.65 -12.10
CA ARG A 79 -1.70 10.68 -12.25
C ARG A 79 -3.00 11.08 -11.57
N LYS A 80 -2.93 11.93 -10.55
CA LYS A 80 -4.08 12.43 -9.78
C LYS A 80 -5.00 11.29 -9.30
N PRO A 81 -4.49 10.32 -8.53
CA PRO A 81 -5.27 9.21 -8.02
C PRO A 81 -6.30 9.68 -6.99
N ASP A 82 -7.33 8.88 -6.78
CA ASP A 82 -8.29 9.08 -5.70
C ASP A 82 -7.73 8.61 -4.35
N MET A 83 -6.77 7.67 -4.38
CA MET A 83 -6.21 7.06 -3.18
C MET A 83 -4.75 6.63 -3.38
N LEU A 84 -3.97 6.68 -2.30
CA LEU A 84 -2.63 6.10 -2.20
C LEU A 84 -2.65 4.97 -1.17
N ALA A 85 -2.12 3.80 -1.49
CA ALA A 85 -1.91 2.71 -0.55
C ALA A 85 -0.41 2.44 -0.36
N LEU A 86 0.06 2.50 0.88
CA LEU A 86 1.46 2.33 1.26
C LEU A 86 1.67 1.07 2.11
N SER A 87 2.65 0.26 1.74
CA SER A 87 3.05 -0.94 2.47
C SER A 87 4.39 -0.78 3.16
N CYS A 88 4.46 -1.22 4.42
CA CYS A 88 5.70 -1.32 5.20
C CYS A 88 5.71 -2.63 6.00
N THR A 89 6.58 -3.55 5.62
CA THR A 89 6.65 -4.90 6.22
C THR A 89 7.66 -4.96 7.37
N LEU A 90 8.83 -4.32 7.19
CA LEU A 90 9.88 -4.35 8.20
C LEU A 90 9.87 -3.11 9.09
N PRO A 91 9.97 -3.26 10.43
CA PRO A 91 10.09 -2.12 11.34
C PRO A 91 11.27 -1.20 11.02
N ALA A 92 12.36 -1.74 10.47
CA ALA A 92 13.52 -0.95 10.03
C ALA A 92 13.18 0.09 8.95
N ASN A 93 12.11 -0.13 8.19
CA ASN A 93 11.66 0.73 7.09
C ASN A 93 10.61 1.77 7.52
N ARG A 94 10.24 1.85 8.81
CA ARG A 94 9.26 2.82 9.34
C ARG A 94 9.63 4.27 9.02
N ARG A 95 10.93 4.60 9.01
CA ARG A 95 11.40 5.93 8.60
C ARG A 95 11.03 6.26 7.15
N GLY A 96 11.02 5.25 6.27
CA GLY A 96 10.52 5.38 4.90
C GLY A 96 9.02 5.72 4.85
N MET A 97 8.22 5.11 5.73
CA MET A 97 6.80 5.44 5.89
C MET A 97 6.61 6.90 6.33
N GLU A 98 7.34 7.34 7.35
CA GLU A 98 7.29 8.73 7.83
C GLU A 98 7.64 9.73 6.73
N GLN A 99 8.70 9.47 5.96
CA GLN A 99 9.12 10.32 4.84
C GLN A 99 8.07 10.36 3.73
N ALA A 100 7.51 9.21 3.35
CA ALA A 100 6.48 9.12 2.33
C ALA A 100 5.22 9.90 2.74
N LEU A 101 4.73 9.70 3.97
CA LEU A 101 3.58 10.42 4.49
C LEU A 101 3.81 11.92 4.58
N ALA A 102 4.92 12.35 5.18
CA ALA A 102 5.23 13.77 5.35
C ALA A 102 5.25 14.51 4.01
N ARG A 103 5.90 13.95 2.99
CA ARG A 103 5.97 14.56 1.66
C ARG A 103 4.62 14.52 0.92
N THR A 104 3.91 13.39 0.99
CA THR A 104 2.64 13.24 0.27
C THR A 104 1.56 14.12 0.86
N VAL A 105 1.41 14.14 2.19
CA VAL A 105 0.38 14.97 2.85
C VAL A 105 0.68 16.47 2.68
N ALA A 106 1.95 16.87 2.71
CA ALA A 106 2.33 18.26 2.44
C ALA A 106 1.96 18.70 1.02
N ALA A 107 2.12 17.82 0.03
CA ALA A 107 1.79 18.13 -1.37
C ALA A 107 0.29 17.95 -1.70
N PHE A 108 -0.36 16.96 -1.07
CA PHE A 108 -1.74 16.55 -1.35
C PHE A 108 -2.54 16.35 -0.06
N PRO A 109 -2.89 17.41 0.68
CA PRO A 109 -3.49 17.31 2.02
C PRO A 109 -4.89 16.66 2.04
N GLN A 110 -5.55 16.56 0.88
CA GLN A 110 -6.89 15.95 0.74
C GLN A 110 -6.86 14.51 0.20
N LEU A 111 -5.67 14.03 -0.22
CA LEU A 111 -5.56 12.67 -0.73
C LEU A 111 -5.79 11.65 0.40
N GLU A 112 -6.69 10.72 0.17
CA GLU A 112 -6.87 9.60 1.10
C GLU A 112 -5.68 8.64 0.98
N ILE A 113 -5.10 8.30 2.14
CA ILE A 113 -3.93 7.43 2.21
C ILE A 113 -4.24 6.24 3.10
N LEU A 114 -4.14 5.05 2.54
CA LEU A 114 -4.18 3.80 3.29
C LEU A 114 -2.75 3.35 3.62
N ILE A 115 -2.53 2.93 4.85
CA ILE A 115 -1.25 2.35 5.28
C ILE A 115 -1.48 0.94 5.81
N GLY A 116 -0.55 0.04 5.53
CA GLY A 116 -0.62 -1.34 6.00
C GLY A 116 0.76 -2.00 6.06
N GLY A 117 0.75 -3.28 6.44
CA GLY A 117 1.94 -4.11 6.56
C GLY A 117 2.34 -4.40 8.01
N GLN A 118 3.14 -5.44 8.19
CA GLN A 118 3.49 -5.98 9.51
C GLN A 118 4.24 -5.00 10.43
N ALA A 119 4.95 -4.03 9.86
CA ALA A 119 5.63 -2.99 10.63
C ALA A 119 4.68 -2.12 11.47
N LEU A 120 3.38 -2.12 11.14
CA LEU A 120 2.36 -1.24 11.72
C LEU A 120 1.38 -1.99 12.64
N GLY A 121 1.46 -3.31 12.73
CA GLY A 121 0.53 -4.14 13.50
C GLY A 121 1.18 -5.37 14.11
N GLY A 122 0.38 -6.21 14.78
CA GLY A 122 0.80 -7.51 15.29
C GLY A 122 1.48 -7.51 16.68
N CYS A 123 1.87 -6.35 17.21
CA CYS A 123 2.39 -6.23 18.58
C CYS A 123 2.15 -4.83 19.17
N ASP A 124 2.28 -4.71 20.50
CA ASP A 124 2.02 -3.47 21.23
C ASP A 124 2.93 -2.31 20.79
N GLU A 125 4.18 -2.61 20.46
CA GLU A 125 5.14 -1.61 20.00
C GLU A 125 4.73 -1.03 18.64
N ALA A 126 4.37 -1.88 17.69
CA ALA A 126 3.88 -1.46 16.39
C ALA A 126 2.57 -0.66 16.50
N THR A 127 1.67 -1.07 17.40
CA THR A 127 0.41 -0.36 17.67
C THR A 127 0.65 1.04 18.23
N ARG A 128 1.57 1.20 19.19
CA ARG A 128 1.96 2.53 19.73
C ARG A 128 2.61 3.40 18.66
N TYR A 129 3.52 2.83 17.88
CA TYR A 129 4.16 3.55 16.78
C TYR A 129 3.10 4.07 15.78
N ARG A 130 2.20 3.21 15.33
CA ARG A 130 1.11 3.56 14.42
C ARG A 130 0.22 4.66 14.96
N ALA A 131 -0.19 4.57 16.23
CA ALA A 131 -1.02 5.59 16.86
C ALA A 131 -0.35 6.96 16.86
N THR A 132 0.95 7.01 17.19
CA THR A 132 1.75 8.23 17.14
C THR A 132 1.85 8.78 15.71
N LEU A 133 2.12 7.92 14.74
CA LEU A 133 2.22 8.30 13.33
C LEU A 133 0.91 8.91 12.82
N MET A 134 -0.20 8.23 13.05
CA MET A 134 -1.51 8.64 12.54
C MET A 134 -2.06 9.91 13.21
N ALA A 135 -1.64 10.22 14.44
CA ALA A 135 -2.06 11.43 15.12
C ALA A 135 -1.71 12.72 14.38
N GLY A 136 -0.68 12.69 13.53
CA GLY A 136 -0.26 13.82 12.70
C GLY A 136 -0.95 13.92 11.33
N TYR A 137 -1.76 12.90 10.94
CA TYR A 137 -2.25 12.78 9.56
C TYR A 137 -3.73 12.35 9.51
N PRO A 138 -4.69 13.27 9.52
CA PRO A 138 -6.13 12.95 9.59
C PRO A 138 -6.68 12.22 8.34
N THR A 139 -6.02 12.32 7.19
CA THR A 139 -6.41 11.65 5.94
C THR A 139 -5.80 10.24 5.81
N VAL A 140 -4.98 9.81 6.77
CA VAL A 140 -4.34 8.50 6.78
C VAL A 140 -5.19 7.50 7.55
N ARG A 141 -5.42 6.33 6.94
CA ARG A 141 -6.14 5.21 7.55
C ARG A 141 -5.27 3.97 7.58
N TYR A 142 -5.30 3.26 8.69
CA TYR A 142 -4.66 1.96 8.81
C TYR A 142 -5.60 0.84 8.40
N ILE A 143 -5.11 -0.05 7.57
CA ILE A 143 -5.80 -1.27 7.15
C ILE A 143 -5.08 -2.47 7.73
N GLU A 144 -5.74 -3.18 8.62
CA GLU A 144 -5.16 -4.31 9.34
C GLU A 144 -5.27 -5.63 8.56
N THR A 145 -6.41 -5.84 7.90
CA THR A 145 -6.71 -7.09 7.18
C THR A 145 -7.25 -6.82 5.78
N LEU A 146 -7.25 -7.84 4.92
CA LEU A 146 -7.85 -7.72 3.59
C LEU A 146 -9.37 -7.55 3.66
N GLU A 147 -10.03 -8.17 4.63
CA GLU A 147 -11.47 -8.00 4.86
C GLU A 147 -11.80 -6.55 5.25
N ALA A 148 -10.95 -5.91 6.05
CA ALA A 148 -11.09 -4.49 6.38
C ALA A 148 -10.92 -3.61 5.15
N LEU A 149 -10.01 -3.97 4.22
CA LEU A 149 -9.85 -3.28 2.96
C LEU A 149 -11.11 -3.45 2.08
N GLU A 150 -11.60 -4.66 1.90
CA GLU A 150 -12.81 -4.94 1.12
C GLU A 150 -14.01 -4.16 1.65
N HIS A 151 -14.18 -4.14 2.98
CA HIS A 151 -15.24 -3.36 3.62
C HIS A 151 -15.09 -1.86 3.34
N HIS A 152 -13.88 -1.33 3.45
CA HIS A 152 -13.58 0.08 3.17
C HIS A 152 -13.91 0.47 1.71
N LEU A 153 -13.59 -0.39 0.75
CA LEU A 153 -13.83 -0.15 -0.67
C LEU A 153 -15.30 -0.30 -1.09
N SER A 154 -16.12 -0.92 -0.24
CA SER A 154 -17.55 -1.14 -0.48
C SER A 154 -18.44 0.03 -0.03
N GLN A 155 -17.87 1.04 0.64
CA GLN A 155 -18.56 2.25 1.12
C GLN A 155 -18.54 3.35 0.05
#